data_eb327dac296bbe8aba9e80cfb943de71
#
_entry.id   eb327dac296bbe8aba9e80cfb943de71
#
_cell.length_a   1.000
_cell.length_b   1.000
_cell.length_c   1.000
_cell.angle_alpha   90.00
_cell.angle_beta   90.00
_cell.angle_gamma   90.00
#
_symmetry.space_group_name_H-M   'P 1'
#
loop_
_entity.id
_entity.type
_entity.pdbx_description
1 polymer ?
#
loop_
_entity_poly.entity_id
_entity_poly.type
_entity_poly.pdbx_seq_one_letter_code
_entity_poly.pdbx_strand_id
1 'polypeptide(L)'
;MKFTIIGKALVVSAAAASLAVGMTACGNDNTSGTASSSGSASAECGGKNALTAEGSTAQQNAIAEFNKAWGQACAGKNLSYNGTGSGAGRQQFIAKQVDFAGSDSALAKEQIEKAAERCGGNPAWNLPLVFGPVAMAYHLEGVSKLVVNADVLAKIFQGEIKKWNDPAIAALNAGTALPDTDIKPVYRSDSSGTTDNFQKYLAAAAPESWKKGAGSEFQGGAGEGAQKSAGVVQAVQATPGAIGYVEKSPAAAAGLPFAQIDNGSGAVELTDDNAKKAIAAAKFAKDGNDLALDLKSLYSTKEQGAYPLVLATYEIVCSKGYDADTAAAVKSFLKVAANQGQANLSKAGYIPLPDAFKARLLQSVDAIA
;
A
#
# COMPACT_ATOMS: atom_id res chain seq x y z
N MET A 1 46.93 -32.48 20.60
CA MET A 1 48.08 -31.59 20.57
C MET A 1 47.52 -30.21 20.98
N LYS A 2 47.59 -29.85 22.20
CA LYS A 2 48.65 -29.23 23.04
C LYS A 2 49.18 -27.92 22.48
N PHE A 3 48.86 -26.88 23.28
CA PHE A 3 49.65 -25.71 23.69
C PHE A 3 49.56 -24.46 22.76
N THR A 4 49.52 -23.18 23.19
CA THR A 4 49.94 -22.55 24.47
C THR A 4 49.41 -21.11 24.53
N ILE A 5 49.09 -20.67 25.74
CA ILE A 5 48.72 -19.35 26.25
C ILE A 5 50.01 -18.51 26.41
N ILE A 6 49.98 -17.20 26.12
CA ILE A 6 50.77 -16.09 26.77
C ILE A 6 50.00 -14.79 26.45
N GLY A 7 49.52 -13.90 27.27
CA GLY A 7 49.78 -13.51 28.64
C GLY A 7 50.77 -12.36 28.80
N LYS A 8 50.29 -11.08 29.02
CA LYS A 8 50.89 -9.97 29.82
C LYS A 8 50.12 -8.69 29.50
N ALA A 9 49.33 -8.08 30.33
CA ALA A 9 49.51 -7.44 31.67
C ALA A 9 50.13 -6.02 31.61
N LEU A 10 49.33 -5.09 32.18
CA LEU A 10 49.62 -3.87 32.91
C LEU A 10 50.26 -2.65 32.18
N VAL A 11 49.65 -1.44 32.28
CA VAL A 11 50.03 -0.41 33.26
C VAL A 11 48.91 0.64 33.43
N VAL A 12 48.66 0.93 34.65
CA VAL A 12 47.81 1.98 35.29
C VAL A 12 48.57 3.31 35.26
N SER A 13 47.87 4.43 35.04
CA SER A 13 48.30 5.73 35.63
C SER A 13 47.07 6.64 35.80
N ALA A 14 46.82 6.95 37.02
CA ALA A 14 45.88 7.95 37.53
C ALA A 14 46.58 9.32 37.64
N ALA A 15 45.90 10.39 37.39
CA ALA A 15 46.19 11.69 37.97
C ALA A 15 44.92 12.55 38.07
N ALA A 16 44.76 13.13 39.22
CA ALA A 16 43.58 13.81 39.76
C ALA A 16 43.61 15.33 39.59
N ALA A 17 42.42 15.90 39.70
CA ALA A 17 42.03 17.16 40.33
C ALA A 17 42.41 18.51 39.72
N SER A 18 41.38 19.35 39.52
CA SER A 18 41.19 20.55 40.40
C SER A 18 39.88 21.29 40.07
N LEU A 19 39.19 21.66 41.13
CA LEU A 19 38.00 22.52 41.20
C LEU A 19 38.34 23.97 40.81
N ALA A 20 37.37 24.65 40.19
CA ALA A 20 37.21 26.09 40.37
C ALA A 20 35.72 26.47 40.28
N VAL A 21 35.21 26.95 41.39
CA VAL A 21 33.90 27.60 41.64
C VAL A 21 34.00 29.04 41.14
N GLY A 22 32.97 29.51 40.45
CA GLY A 22 32.80 30.91 40.07
C GLY A 22 31.30 31.22 39.89
N MET A 23 30.66 31.71 40.96
CA MET A 23 29.38 32.43 40.93
C MET A 23 29.62 33.88 40.53
N THR A 24 28.66 34.45 39.79
CA THR A 24 28.05 35.80 39.82
C THR A 24 27.66 36.12 38.36
N ALA A 25 26.61 36.80 37.98
CA ALA A 25 25.55 37.56 38.60
C ALA A 25 24.57 37.92 37.45
N CYS A 26 23.37 38.29 37.80
CA CYS A 26 22.26 38.78 36.95
C CYS A 26 22.63 39.76 35.82
N GLY A 27 22.00 39.55 34.66
CA GLY A 27 21.88 40.54 33.59
C GLY A 27 20.63 40.18 32.79
N ASN A 28 19.60 41.01 32.94
CA ASN A 28 18.32 40.94 32.22
C ASN A 28 18.49 41.63 30.90
N ASP A 29 18.30 40.92 29.77
CA ASP A 29 17.99 41.58 28.49
C ASP A 29 17.08 40.68 27.64
N ASN A 30 15.86 41.20 27.43
CA ASN A 30 14.86 40.71 26.54
C ASN A 30 15.38 40.79 25.08
N THR A 31 15.58 39.63 24.46
CA THR A 31 15.51 39.52 22.98
C THR A 31 14.61 38.34 22.63
N SER A 32 13.41 38.66 22.24
CA SER A 32 12.43 37.74 21.62
C SER A 32 13.01 37.18 20.32
N GLY A 33 13.77 36.10 20.44
CA GLY A 33 14.09 35.24 19.31
C GLY A 33 13.05 34.10 19.28
N THR A 34 12.04 34.26 18.45
CA THR A 34 11.11 33.19 18.14
C THR A 34 11.88 32.08 17.42
N ALA A 35 12.47 31.17 18.19
CA ALA A 35 12.87 29.89 17.65
C ALA A 35 11.58 29.14 17.32
N SER A 36 11.20 29.11 16.04
CA SER A 36 10.24 28.14 15.54
C SER A 36 10.80 26.75 15.79
N SER A 37 10.53 26.19 16.97
CA SER A 37 10.61 24.76 17.16
C SER A 37 9.55 24.17 16.24
N SER A 38 9.97 23.56 15.13
CA SER A 38 9.20 22.57 14.43
C SER A 38 8.92 21.44 15.42
N GLY A 39 7.83 21.58 16.15
CA GLY A 39 7.36 20.59 17.11
C GLY A 39 7.03 19.32 16.35
N SER A 40 7.92 18.34 16.39
CA SER A 40 7.51 16.95 16.22
C SER A 40 6.50 16.70 17.33
N ALA A 41 5.22 16.67 17.00
CA ALA A 41 4.18 16.26 17.94
C ALA A 41 4.61 14.89 18.51
N SER A 42 4.83 14.84 19.81
CA SER A 42 5.18 13.58 20.50
C SER A 42 4.09 12.56 20.20
N ALA A 43 4.47 11.37 19.74
CA ALA A 43 3.53 10.32 19.45
C ALA A 43 2.74 9.95 20.72
N GLU A 44 1.42 9.89 20.63
CA GLU A 44 0.58 9.37 21.72
C GLU A 44 0.74 7.85 21.78
N CYS A 45 1.48 7.33 22.74
CA CYS A 45 1.84 5.90 22.85
C CYS A 45 0.87 5.11 23.76
N GLY A 46 -0.41 5.47 23.78
CA GLY A 46 -1.42 4.84 24.62
C GLY A 46 -1.74 3.37 24.27
N GLY A 47 -2.46 2.71 25.17
CA GLY A 47 -3.06 1.40 24.97
C GLY A 47 -2.11 0.21 25.04
N LYS A 48 -2.61 -0.98 24.63
CA LYS A 48 -1.87 -2.24 24.66
C LYS A 48 -0.62 -2.23 23.77
N ASN A 49 0.39 -3.04 24.11
CA ASN A 49 1.68 -3.05 23.42
C ASN A 49 1.65 -3.80 22.07
N ALA A 50 0.81 -4.81 21.93
CA ALA A 50 0.71 -5.62 20.73
C ALA A 50 -0.65 -5.43 20.06
N LEU A 51 -0.64 -5.09 18.77
CA LEU A 51 -1.79 -5.14 17.89
C LEU A 51 -1.67 -6.31 16.93
N THR A 52 -2.82 -6.83 16.50
CA THR A 52 -2.93 -7.85 15.46
C THR A 52 -3.72 -7.32 14.29
N ALA A 53 -3.27 -7.61 13.06
CA ALA A 53 -4.03 -7.30 11.85
C ALA A 53 -3.73 -8.31 10.74
N GLU A 54 -4.69 -8.48 9.85
CA GLU A 54 -4.55 -9.34 8.66
C GLU A 54 -5.13 -8.65 7.43
N GLY A 55 -4.73 -9.11 6.26
CA GLY A 55 -5.41 -8.76 5.04
C GLY A 55 -4.52 -8.50 3.84
N SER A 56 -4.65 -7.33 3.23
CA SER A 56 -4.01 -7.00 1.96
C SER A 56 -2.53 -7.36 1.90
N THR A 57 -2.15 -8.15 0.89
CA THR A 57 -0.75 -8.39 0.56
C THR A 57 -0.11 -7.23 -0.18
N ALA A 58 -0.94 -6.33 -0.73
CA ALA A 58 -0.48 -5.14 -1.43
C ALA A 58 0.27 -4.17 -0.52
N GLN A 59 -0.17 -4.03 0.73
CA GLN A 59 0.47 -3.13 1.71
C GLN A 59 1.58 -3.78 2.55
N GLN A 60 1.92 -5.04 2.34
CA GLN A 60 2.79 -5.80 3.26
C GLN A 60 4.12 -5.09 3.56
N ASN A 61 4.75 -4.50 2.56
CA ASN A 61 5.99 -3.75 2.74
C ASN A 61 5.75 -2.37 3.39
N ALA A 62 4.63 -1.72 3.11
CA ALA A 62 4.26 -0.45 3.75
C ALA A 62 3.97 -0.65 5.24
N ILE A 63 3.21 -1.70 5.60
CA ILE A 63 2.87 -2.00 7.00
C ILE A 63 4.11 -2.35 7.83
N ALA A 64 5.14 -2.94 7.21
CA ALA A 64 6.43 -3.19 7.87
C ALA A 64 7.12 -1.87 8.22
N GLU A 65 7.12 -0.87 7.33
CA GLU A 65 7.65 0.47 7.62
C GLU A 65 6.82 1.20 8.70
N PHE A 66 5.49 1.05 8.68
CA PHE A 66 4.62 1.60 9.72
C PHE A 66 4.89 0.98 11.09
N ASN A 67 5.03 -0.34 11.16
CA ASN A 67 5.34 -1.05 12.41
C ASN A 67 6.70 -0.62 12.96
N LYS A 68 7.70 -0.51 12.11
CA LYS A 68 9.03 0.00 12.47
C LYS A 68 8.94 1.43 13.02
N ALA A 69 8.23 2.32 12.35
CA ALA A 69 8.03 3.69 12.80
C ALA A 69 7.31 3.74 14.15
N TRP A 70 6.29 2.88 14.35
CA TRP A 70 5.54 2.81 15.61
C TRP A 70 6.41 2.31 16.75
N GLY A 71 7.20 1.25 16.57
CA GLY A 71 8.14 0.76 17.57
C GLY A 71 9.24 1.77 17.93
N GLN A 72 9.67 2.60 16.96
CA GLN A 72 10.64 3.69 17.19
C GLN A 72 10.03 4.88 17.93
N ALA A 73 8.81 5.27 17.59
CA ALA A 73 8.11 6.38 18.23
C ALA A 73 7.58 6.00 19.62
N CYS A 74 7.21 4.73 19.82
CA CYS A 74 6.55 4.19 21.01
C CYS A 74 7.23 2.89 21.44
N ALA A 75 8.23 3.01 22.32
CA ALA A 75 9.01 1.86 22.79
C ALA A 75 8.11 0.70 23.31
N GLY A 76 8.39 -0.51 22.85
CA GLY A 76 7.64 -1.72 23.22
C GLY A 76 6.35 -1.95 22.44
N LYS A 77 5.95 -1.06 21.52
CA LYS A 77 4.79 -1.26 20.63
C LYS A 77 5.17 -2.10 19.43
N ASN A 78 4.29 -3.00 19.04
CA ASN A 78 4.48 -3.88 17.89
C ASN A 78 3.13 -4.29 17.25
N LEU A 79 3.10 -4.33 15.92
CA LEU A 79 2.00 -4.86 15.14
C LEU A 79 2.38 -6.22 14.55
N SER A 80 1.62 -7.27 14.84
CA SER A 80 1.67 -8.54 14.11
C SER A 80 0.74 -8.46 12.91
N TYR A 81 1.28 -8.37 11.70
CA TYR A 81 0.52 -8.31 10.45
C TYR A 81 0.70 -9.58 9.63
N ASN A 82 -0.42 -10.18 9.18
CA ASN A 82 -0.40 -11.34 8.31
C ASN A 82 -1.04 -11.00 6.95
N GLY A 83 -0.26 -11.07 5.87
CA GLY A 83 -0.73 -10.86 4.50
C GLY A 83 -1.51 -12.08 3.98
N THR A 84 -2.82 -12.11 4.24
CA THR A 84 -3.72 -13.22 3.88
C THR A 84 -4.61 -12.94 2.67
N GLY A 85 -4.59 -11.69 2.17
CA GLY A 85 -5.49 -11.16 1.14
C GLY A 85 -6.62 -10.32 1.74
N SER A 86 -7.07 -9.31 1.00
CA SER A 86 -8.07 -8.32 1.47
C SER A 86 -9.38 -8.98 1.91
N GLY A 87 -9.85 -10.00 1.19
CA GLY A 87 -11.07 -10.72 1.54
C GLY A 87 -10.96 -11.45 2.86
N ALA A 88 -9.86 -12.18 3.10
CA ALA A 88 -9.58 -12.86 4.35
C ALA A 88 -9.47 -11.86 5.50
N GLY A 89 -8.74 -10.75 5.32
CA GLY A 89 -8.62 -9.70 6.34
C GLY A 89 -9.98 -9.15 6.79
N ARG A 90 -10.87 -8.80 5.84
CA ARG A 90 -12.24 -8.35 6.17
C ARG A 90 -13.01 -9.40 6.97
N GLN A 91 -12.87 -10.69 6.61
CA GLN A 91 -13.52 -11.79 7.34
C GLN A 91 -12.98 -11.94 8.76
N GLN A 92 -11.65 -11.90 8.94
CA GLN A 92 -11.01 -11.99 10.25
C GLN A 92 -11.38 -10.80 11.16
N PHE A 93 -11.48 -9.60 10.59
CA PHE A 93 -11.97 -8.44 11.31
C PHE A 93 -13.42 -8.64 11.81
N ILE A 94 -14.33 -9.05 10.92
CA ILE A 94 -15.73 -9.32 11.26
C ILE A 94 -15.82 -10.42 12.33
N ALA A 95 -14.99 -11.46 12.24
CA ALA A 95 -14.93 -12.57 13.19
C ALA A 95 -14.23 -12.22 14.52
N LYS A 96 -13.81 -10.97 14.75
CA LYS A 96 -13.07 -10.49 15.94
C LYS A 96 -11.73 -11.22 16.20
N GLN A 97 -11.11 -11.78 15.15
CA GLN A 97 -9.83 -12.48 15.28
C GLN A 97 -8.63 -11.53 15.25
N VAL A 98 -8.82 -10.31 14.76
CA VAL A 98 -7.79 -9.26 14.66
C VAL A 98 -8.35 -7.92 15.15
N ASP A 99 -7.46 -7.02 15.55
CA ASP A 99 -7.82 -5.69 16.02
C ASP A 99 -8.34 -4.81 14.87
N PHE A 100 -7.68 -4.89 13.71
CA PHE A 100 -8.10 -4.22 12.48
C PHE A 100 -7.73 -5.05 11.24
N ALA A 101 -8.23 -4.67 10.07
CA ALA A 101 -7.88 -5.35 8.83
C ALA A 101 -7.33 -4.38 7.79
N GLY A 102 -6.30 -4.84 7.04
CA GLY A 102 -5.86 -4.18 5.82
C GLY A 102 -6.64 -4.66 4.59
N SER A 103 -7.20 -3.75 3.80
CA SER A 103 -7.95 -4.13 2.60
C SER A 103 -7.85 -3.09 1.50
N ASP A 104 -7.59 -3.52 0.25
CA ASP A 104 -7.57 -2.61 -0.91
C ASP A 104 -8.97 -2.37 -1.47
N SER A 105 -9.98 -2.92 -0.83
CA SER A 105 -11.39 -2.65 -1.11
C SER A 105 -12.09 -2.27 0.19
N ALA A 106 -12.94 -1.27 0.15
CA ALA A 106 -13.82 -0.96 1.27
C ALA A 106 -14.72 -2.17 1.61
N LEU A 107 -15.30 -2.19 2.80
CA LEU A 107 -16.29 -3.20 3.18
C LEU A 107 -17.40 -3.28 2.12
N ALA A 108 -17.66 -4.47 1.62
CA ALA A 108 -18.77 -4.72 0.72
C ALA A 108 -20.11 -4.54 1.45
N LYS A 109 -21.17 -4.25 0.71
CA LYS A 109 -22.49 -3.93 1.28
C LYS A 109 -22.97 -4.99 2.28
N GLU A 110 -22.77 -6.26 1.95
CA GLU A 110 -23.15 -7.42 2.79
C GLU A 110 -22.25 -7.61 4.03
N GLN A 111 -21.12 -6.91 4.10
CA GLN A 111 -20.18 -6.96 5.22
C GLN A 111 -20.40 -5.81 6.22
N ILE A 112 -21.04 -4.72 5.81
CA ILE A 112 -21.18 -3.50 6.62
C ILE A 112 -21.92 -3.80 7.93
N GLU A 113 -23.05 -4.50 7.86
CA GLU A 113 -23.85 -4.84 9.03
C GLU A 113 -23.09 -5.75 10.00
N LYS A 114 -22.45 -6.80 9.49
CA LYS A 114 -21.64 -7.73 10.29
C LYS A 114 -20.43 -7.03 10.94
N ALA A 115 -19.82 -6.09 10.22
CA ALA A 115 -18.73 -5.28 10.77
C ALA A 115 -19.23 -4.33 11.87
N ALA A 116 -20.44 -3.80 11.74
CA ALA A 116 -21.08 -3.00 12.79
C ALA A 116 -21.40 -3.86 14.03
N GLU A 117 -21.93 -5.08 13.86
CA GLU A 117 -22.12 -6.03 14.96
C GLU A 117 -20.81 -6.32 15.71
N ARG A 118 -19.73 -6.55 14.96
CA ARG A 118 -18.37 -6.70 15.53
C ARG A 118 -18.01 -5.51 16.40
N CYS A 119 -18.38 -4.30 16.01
CA CYS A 119 -18.09 -3.04 16.66
C CYS A 119 -19.15 -2.62 17.70
N GLY A 120 -19.92 -3.57 18.25
CA GLY A 120 -20.94 -3.29 19.27
C GLY A 120 -22.10 -2.44 18.77
N GLY A 121 -22.49 -2.60 17.51
CA GLY A 121 -23.55 -1.83 16.85
C GLY A 121 -23.10 -0.49 16.25
N ASN A 122 -21.80 -0.17 16.34
CA ASN A 122 -21.26 1.07 15.78
C ASN A 122 -20.65 0.81 14.38
N PRO A 123 -20.61 1.82 13.49
CA PRO A 123 -20.01 1.65 12.18
C PRO A 123 -18.54 1.22 12.22
N ALA A 124 -18.13 0.36 11.30
CA ALA A 124 -16.73 0.23 10.96
C ALA A 124 -16.34 1.25 9.88
N TRP A 125 -15.14 1.80 9.93
CA TRP A 125 -14.62 2.79 9.00
C TRP A 125 -13.51 2.22 8.14
N ASN A 126 -13.49 2.61 6.86
CA ASN A 126 -12.43 2.33 5.92
C ASN A 126 -11.50 3.54 5.86
N LEU A 127 -10.32 3.44 6.44
CA LEU A 127 -9.38 4.55 6.57
C LEU A 127 -8.19 4.34 5.60
N PRO A 128 -8.10 5.10 4.48
CA PRO A 128 -7.03 4.93 3.51
C PRO A 128 -5.69 5.37 4.11
N LEU A 129 -4.73 4.45 4.19
CA LEU A 129 -3.43 4.69 4.82
C LEU A 129 -2.28 4.75 3.80
N VAL A 130 -2.42 4.07 2.66
CA VAL A 130 -1.40 4.03 1.62
C VAL A 130 -2.03 3.92 0.23
N PHE A 131 -1.37 4.52 -0.76
CA PHE A 131 -1.67 4.29 -2.18
C PHE A 131 -0.60 3.40 -2.79
N GLY A 132 -1.05 2.33 -3.47
CA GLY A 132 -0.19 1.39 -4.17
C GLY A 132 -0.42 1.43 -5.68
N PRO A 133 0.57 1.86 -6.49
CA PRO A 133 0.48 1.67 -7.92
C PRO A 133 0.50 0.18 -8.25
N VAL A 134 -0.41 -0.26 -9.12
CA VAL A 134 -0.49 -1.64 -9.63
C VAL A 134 0.21 -1.71 -10.97
N ALA A 135 1.24 -2.54 -11.04
CA ALA A 135 1.99 -2.79 -12.26
C ALA A 135 1.29 -3.88 -13.09
N MET A 136 1.29 -3.71 -14.40
CA MET A 136 1.12 -4.80 -15.34
C MET A 136 2.51 -5.38 -15.59
N ALA A 137 2.94 -6.28 -14.70
CA ALA A 137 4.25 -6.93 -14.77
C ALA A 137 4.24 -8.02 -15.85
N TYR A 138 5.31 -8.14 -16.63
CA TYR A 138 5.38 -9.11 -17.71
C TYR A 138 6.75 -9.78 -17.82
N HIS A 139 6.78 -10.93 -18.48
CA HIS A 139 8.00 -11.63 -18.85
C HIS A 139 7.98 -11.90 -20.36
N LEU A 140 8.60 -11.02 -21.14
CA LEU A 140 8.66 -11.11 -22.59
C LEU A 140 10.09 -10.80 -23.06
N GLU A 141 10.77 -11.83 -23.56
CA GLU A 141 12.16 -11.70 -23.99
C GLU A 141 12.30 -10.72 -25.16
N GLY A 142 13.32 -9.90 -25.14
CA GLY A 142 13.62 -8.92 -26.19
C GLY A 142 12.70 -7.69 -26.21
N VAL A 143 11.69 -7.60 -25.33
CA VAL A 143 10.78 -6.47 -25.24
C VAL A 143 10.98 -5.73 -23.92
N SER A 144 11.76 -4.65 -23.96
CA SER A 144 12.05 -3.81 -22.78
C SER A 144 11.00 -2.72 -22.55
N LYS A 145 10.20 -2.40 -23.56
CA LYS A 145 9.11 -1.42 -23.48
C LYS A 145 7.87 -2.00 -24.11
N LEU A 146 6.83 -2.15 -23.32
CA LEU A 146 5.53 -2.63 -23.74
C LEU A 146 4.47 -1.60 -23.37
N VAL A 147 3.56 -1.30 -24.28
CA VAL A 147 2.40 -0.43 -24.06
C VAL A 147 1.14 -1.28 -24.17
N VAL A 148 0.27 -1.15 -23.20
CA VAL A 148 -1.08 -1.76 -23.21
C VAL A 148 -2.11 -0.69 -22.85
N ASN A 149 -3.37 -0.95 -23.16
CA ASN A 149 -4.49 -0.14 -22.68
C ASN A 149 -5.55 -1.03 -22.03
N ALA A 150 -6.58 -0.43 -21.44
CA ALA A 150 -7.62 -1.18 -20.73
C ALA A 150 -8.39 -2.14 -21.65
N ASP A 151 -8.62 -1.77 -22.91
CA ASP A 151 -9.30 -2.63 -23.90
C ASP A 151 -8.48 -3.91 -24.21
N VAL A 152 -7.19 -3.74 -24.50
CA VAL A 152 -6.27 -4.85 -24.74
C VAL A 152 -6.17 -5.74 -23.50
N LEU A 153 -6.01 -5.15 -22.30
CA LEU A 153 -5.97 -5.93 -21.06
C LEU A 153 -7.25 -6.71 -20.80
N ALA A 154 -8.42 -6.09 -21.00
CA ALA A 154 -9.70 -6.77 -20.88
C ALA A 154 -9.78 -8.01 -21.79
N LYS A 155 -9.39 -7.87 -23.05
CA LYS A 155 -9.38 -8.96 -24.03
C LYS A 155 -8.34 -10.05 -23.72
N ILE A 156 -7.16 -9.67 -23.22
CA ILE A 156 -6.14 -10.63 -22.77
C ILE A 156 -6.69 -11.48 -21.61
N PHE A 157 -7.20 -10.85 -20.56
CA PHE A 157 -7.68 -11.56 -19.38
C PHE A 157 -9.02 -12.28 -19.57
N GLN A 158 -9.70 -12.05 -20.70
CA GLN A 158 -10.84 -12.86 -21.14
C GLN A 158 -10.45 -13.99 -22.14
N GLY A 159 -9.20 -14.00 -22.63
CA GLY A 159 -8.71 -14.99 -23.57
C GLY A 159 -9.09 -14.74 -25.01
N GLU A 160 -9.49 -13.53 -25.36
CA GLU A 160 -9.77 -13.10 -26.73
C GLU A 160 -8.47 -12.81 -27.48
N ILE A 161 -7.54 -12.07 -26.87
CA ILE A 161 -6.19 -11.84 -27.39
C ILE A 161 -5.26 -12.88 -26.76
N LYS A 162 -4.61 -13.70 -27.58
CA LYS A 162 -3.82 -14.86 -27.16
C LYS A 162 -2.35 -14.78 -27.51
N LYS A 163 -1.95 -13.87 -28.39
CA LYS A 163 -0.58 -13.72 -28.89
C LYS A 163 -0.05 -12.32 -28.64
N TRP A 164 1.23 -12.21 -28.36
CA TRP A 164 1.87 -10.91 -28.14
C TRP A 164 1.95 -10.06 -29.41
N ASN A 165 2.04 -10.68 -30.59
CA ASN A 165 2.03 -9.99 -31.88
C ASN A 165 0.62 -9.70 -32.43
N ASP A 166 -0.43 -9.81 -31.60
CA ASP A 166 -1.78 -9.45 -31.99
C ASP A 166 -1.84 -8.01 -32.52
N PRO A 167 -2.58 -7.75 -33.65
CA PRO A 167 -2.67 -6.41 -34.23
C PRO A 167 -3.09 -5.30 -33.24
N ALA A 168 -3.95 -5.61 -32.26
CA ALA A 168 -4.38 -4.64 -31.26
C ALA A 168 -3.22 -4.23 -30.31
N ILE A 169 -2.31 -5.16 -29.98
CA ILE A 169 -1.10 -4.86 -29.20
C ILE A 169 -0.08 -4.14 -30.11
N ALA A 170 0.12 -4.64 -31.33
CA ALA A 170 1.08 -4.06 -32.27
C ALA A 170 0.78 -2.58 -32.59
N ALA A 171 -0.50 -2.22 -32.69
CA ALA A 171 -0.93 -0.84 -32.91
C ALA A 171 -0.49 0.13 -31.81
N LEU A 172 -0.38 -0.34 -30.55
CA LEU A 172 0.10 0.44 -29.40
C LEU A 172 1.64 0.47 -29.30
N ASN A 173 2.32 -0.41 -30.03
CA ASN A 173 3.76 -0.65 -29.92
C ASN A 173 4.50 -0.49 -31.27
N ALA A 174 4.15 0.55 -32.02
CA ALA A 174 4.77 0.82 -33.31
C ALA A 174 6.30 0.87 -33.20
N GLY A 175 6.98 0.12 -34.07
CA GLY A 175 8.44 0.01 -34.07
C GLY A 175 9.02 -1.01 -33.08
N THR A 176 8.20 -1.67 -32.26
CA THR A 176 8.62 -2.77 -31.39
C THR A 176 8.36 -4.11 -32.06
N ALA A 177 9.40 -4.94 -32.20
CA ALA A 177 9.23 -6.31 -32.72
C ALA A 177 8.60 -7.19 -31.63
N LEU A 178 7.28 -7.37 -31.69
CA LEU A 178 6.56 -8.26 -30.78
C LEU A 178 6.68 -9.71 -31.25
N PRO A 179 7.03 -10.67 -30.36
CA PRO A 179 7.20 -12.07 -30.73
C PRO A 179 5.84 -12.76 -30.94
N ASP A 180 5.85 -13.81 -31.79
CA ASP A 180 4.71 -14.75 -31.92
C ASP A 180 4.72 -15.75 -30.74
N THR A 181 4.53 -15.22 -29.54
CA THR A 181 4.50 -15.98 -28.29
C THR A 181 3.09 -15.91 -27.69
N ASP A 182 2.64 -17.03 -27.12
CA ASP A 182 1.36 -17.07 -26.41
C ASP A 182 1.40 -16.19 -25.17
N ILE A 183 0.35 -15.41 -24.97
CA ILE A 183 0.15 -14.65 -23.74
C ILE A 183 -0.35 -15.59 -22.65
N LYS A 184 0.28 -15.52 -21.48
CA LYS A 184 -0.09 -16.30 -20.29
C LYS A 184 -0.51 -15.34 -19.16
N PRO A 185 -1.80 -15.00 -19.07
CA PRO A 185 -2.27 -14.14 -17.99
C PRO A 185 -2.11 -14.82 -16.65
N VAL A 186 -1.68 -14.07 -15.65
CA VAL A 186 -1.59 -14.51 -14.24
C VAL A 186 -2.51 -13.64 -13.40
N TYR A 187 -3.43 -14.29 -12.67
CA TYR A 187 -4.40 -13.61 -11.82
C TYR A 187 -4.32 -14.11 -10.37
N ARG A 188 -4.90 -13.37 -9.44
CA ARG A 188 -4.99 -13.77 -8.02
C ARG A 188 -6.04 -14.85 -7.83
N SER A 189 -5.65 -15.97 -7.23
CA SER A 189 -6.55 -17.08 -6.90
C SER A 189 -7.18 -16.96 -5.50
N ASP A 190 -6.69 -16.03 -4.68
CA ASP A 190 -7.25 -15.66 -3.39
C ASP A 190 -8.18 -14.43 -3.50
N SER A 191 -9.01 -14.22 -2.49
CA SER A 191 -9.89 -13.06 -2.41
C SER A 191 -9.10 -11.76 -2.23
N SER A 192 -8.88 -11.05 -3.34
CA SER A 192 -7.87 -10.00 -3.50
C SER A 192 -8.47 -8.63 -3.76
N GLY A 193 -8.03 -7.64 -2.97
CA GLY A 193 -8.35 -6.25 -3.27
C GLY A 193 -7.64 -5.73 -4.53
N THR A 194 -6.46 -6.24 -4.85
CA THR A 194 -5.78 -5.91 -6.13
C THR A 194 -6.60 -6.37 -7.33
N THR A 195 -7.18 -7.58 -7.25
CA THR A 195 -8.12 -8.08 -8.26
C THR A 195 -9.34 -7.17 -8.40
N ASP A 196 -9.96 -6.77 -7.29
CA ASP A 196 -11.12 -5.88 -7.31
C ASP A 196 -10.80 -4.54 -7.98
N ASN A 197 -9.66 -3.92 -7.62
CA ASN A 197 -9.23 -2.65 -8.22
C ASN A 197 -8.86 -2.80 -9.70
N PHE A 198 -8.18 -3.87 -10.09
CA PHE A 198 -7.89 -4.16 -11.51
C PHE A 198 -9.17 -4.30 -12.33
N GLN A 199 -10.14 -5.07 -11.85
CA GLN A 199 -11.44 -5.25 -12.52
C GLN A 199 -12.27 -3.97 -12.55
N LYS A 200 -12.25 -3.15 -11.49
CA LYS A 200 -12.85 -1.81 -11.48
C LYS A 200 -12.21 -0.88 -12.51
N TYR A 201 -10.88 -0.95 -12.65
CA TYR A 201 -10.18 -0.21 -13.71
C TYR A 201 -10.65 -0.65 -15.10
N LEU A 202 -10.71 -1.95 -15.37
CA LEU A 202 -11.19 -2.46 -16.67
C LEU A 202 -12.65 -2.03 -16.94
N ALA A 203 -13.52 -2.13 -15.94
CA ALA A 203 -14.92 -1.73 -16.07
C ALA A 203 -15.10 -0.21 -16.28
N ALA A 204 -14.23 0.63 -15.72
CA ALA A 204 -14.30 2.07 -15.87
C ALA A 204 -13.66 2.58 -17.17
N ALA A 205 -12.51 2.01 -17.56
CA ALA A 205 -11.72 2.47 -18.69
C ALA A 205 -12.04 1.76 -20.01
N ALA A 206 -12.57 0.52 -19.96
CA ALA A 206 -12.95 -0.28 -21.12
C ALA A 206 -14.33 -0.96 -20.95
N PRO A 207 -15.42 -0.21 -20.70
CA PRO A 207 -16.73 -0.79 -20.36
C PRO A 207 -17.32 -1.65 -21.46
N GLU A 208 -16.95 -1.42 -22.73
CA GLU A 208 -17.43 -2.23 -23.84
C GLU A 208 -16.75 -3.60 -23.91
N SER A 209 -15.48 -3.67 -23.51
CA SER A 209 -14.70 -4.91 -23.52
C SER A 209 -14.79 -5.68 -22.21
N TRP A 210 -14.96 -5.01 -21.08
CA TRP A 210 -15.10 -5.66 -19.77
C TRP A 210 -16.51 -5.51 -19.20
N LYS A 211 -17.36 -6.53 -19.42
CA LYS A 211 -18.76 -6.59 -18.93
C LYS A 211 -18.94 -7.52 -17.72
N LYS A 212 -17.83 -8.04 -17.17
CA LYS A 212 -17.83 -9.03 -16.08
C LYS A 212 -18.05 -8.43 -14.69
N GLY A 213 -18.02 -7.09 -14.58
CA GLY A 213 -18.09 -6.42 -13.28
C GLY A 213 -16.75 -6.41 -12.55
N ALA A 214 -16.80 -6.26 -11.23
CA ALA A 214 -15.64 -6.25 -10.34
C ALA A 214 -15.95 -6.98 -9.04
N GLY A 215 -14.91 -7.28 -8.26
CA GLY A 215 -14.98 -7.97 -6.99
C GLY A 215 -13.63 -8.57 -6.62
N SER A 216 -13.53 -9.09 -5.41
CA SER A 216 -12.27 -9.66 -4.91
C SER A 216 -11.89 -11.00 -5.57
N GLU A 217 -12.85 -11.66 -6.22
CA GLU A 217 -12.63 -12.88 -7.00
C GLU A 217 -12.43 -12.50 -8.47
N PHE A 218 -11.48 -13.16 -9.15
CA PHE A 218 -11.23 -12.91 -10.56
C PHE A 218 -12.40 -13.36 -11.45
N GLN A 219 -12.90 -12.45 -12.29
CA GLN A 219 -14.06 -12.66 -13.17
C GLN A 219 -13.68 -12.88 -14.64
N GLY A 220 -12.39 -12.85 -14.98
CA GLY A 220 -11.91 -13.12 -16.33
C GLY A 220 -12.08 -14.59 -16.73
N GLY A 221 -11.70 -14.92 -17.96
CA GLY A 221 -11.87 -16.26 -18.53
C GLY A 221 -10.56 -16.97 -18.85
N ALA A 222 -9.40 -16.30 -18.68
CA ALA A 222 -8.12 -16.84 -19.12
C ALA A 222 -7.03 -16.64 -18.07
N GLY A 223 -6.04 -17.52 -18.10
CA GLY A 223 -4.84 -17.44 -17.28
C GLY A 223 -4.77 -18.47 -16.18
N GLU A 224 -3.72 -18.35 -15.35
CA GLU A 224 -3.45 -19.20 -14.21
C GLU A 224 -3.57 -18.42 -12.90
N GLY A 225 -4.15 -19.06 -11.89
CA GLY A 225 -4.31 -18.48 -10.57
C GLY A 225 -3.06 -18.60 -9.73
N ALA A 226 -2.61 -17.50 -9.14
CA ALA A 226 -1.49 -17.47 -8.20
C ALA A 226 -1.92 -16.85 -6.86
N GLN A 227 -1.49 -17.43 -5.75
CA GLN A 227 -1.86 -16.94 -4.43
C GLN A 227 -1.01 -15.74 -4.02
N LYS A 228 -1.68 -14.70 -3.55
CA LYS A 228 -1.04 -13.50 -3.00
C LYS A 228 -0.18 -12.75 -4.03
N SER A 229 0.30 -11.56 -3.70
CA SER A 229 1.18 -10.78 -4.58
C SER A 229 2.49 -11.51 -4.90
N ALA A 230 3.07 -12.19 -3.91
CA ALA A 230 4.30 -12.96 -4.10
C ALA A 230 4.14 -14.12 -5.11
N GLY A 231 3.00 -14.83 -5.08
CA GLY A 231 2.71 -15.89 -6.04
C GLY A 231 2.56 -15.37 -7.47
N VAL A 232 1.91 -14.20 -7.66
CA VAL A 232 1.82 -13.56 -8.97
C VAL A 232 3.21 -13.18 -9.49
N VAL A 233 4.04 -12.57 -8.65
CA VAL A 233 5.43 -12.21 -9.01
C VAL A 233 6.22 -13.45 -9.44
N GLN A 234 6.18 -14.52 -8.66
CA GLN A 234 6.85 -15.78 -8.99
C GLN A 234 6.36 -16.38 -10.31
N ALA A 235 5.05 -16.43 -10.51
CA ALA A 235 4.47 -17.00 -11.72
C ALA A 235 4.85 -16.20 -12.97
N VAL A 236 4.80 -14.87 -12.91
CA VAL A 236 5.23 -14.01 -14.03
C VAL A 236 6.72 -14.18 -14.30
N GLN A 237 7.56 -14.18 -13.24
CA GLN A 237 9.01 -14.31 -13.39
C GLN A 237 9.41 -15.66 -14.00
N ALA A 238 8.74 -16.75 -13.62
CA ALA A 238 9.07 -18.10 -14.07
C ALA A 238 8.51 -18.46 -15.45
N THR A 239 7.56 -17.67 -16.00
CA THR A 239 6.79 -18.07 -17.17
C THR A 239 7.02 -17.12 -18.36
N PRO A 240 7.83 -17.50 -19.38
CA PRO A 240 7.95 -16.72 -20.59
C PRO A 240 6.59 -16.49 -21.27
N GLY A 241 6.33 -15.25 -21.68
CA GLY A 241 5.05 -14.81 -22.24
C GLY A 241 4.00 -14.41 -21.18
N ALA A 242 4.32 -14.46 -19.89
CA ALA A 242 3.37 -14.09 -18.84
C ALA A 242 3.15 -12.58 -18.71
N ILE A 243 1.94 -12.23 -18.28
CA ILE A 243 1.56 -10.90 -17.82
C ILE A 243 0.63 -11.04 -16.62
N GLY A 244 0.88 -10.25 -15.55
CA GLY A 244 0.05 -10.26 -14.35
C GLY A 244 -0.10 -8.87 -13.74
N TYR A 245 -1.20 -8.66 -13.02
CA TYR A 245 -1.39 -7.45 -12.22
C TYR A 245 -0.89 -7.68 -10.79
N VAL A 246 -0.01 -6.81 -10.35
CA VAL A 246 0.60 -6.89 -9.01
C VAL A 246 1.12 -5.51 -8.60
N GLU A 247 1.23 -5.23 -7.32
CA GLU A 247 1.74 -3.95 -6.84
C GLU A 247 3.19 -3.71 -7.31
N LYS A 248 3.52 -2.44 -7.55
CA LYS A 248 4.86 -1.98 -7.95
C LYS A 248 5.95 -2.50 -7.00
N SER A 249 5.69 -2.45 -5.68
CA SER A 249 6.68 -2.79 -4.66
C SER A 249 7.26 -4.22 -4.80
N PRO A 250 6.47 -5.31 -4.74
CA PRO A 250 7.01 -6.66 -4.89
C PRO A 250 7.51 -6.95 -6.31
N ALA A 251 6.91 -6.38 -7.34
CA ALA A 251 7.33 -6.59 -8.73
C ALA A 251 8.69 -5.93 -9.02
N ALA A 252 8.92 -4.71 -8.52
CA ALA A 252 10.20 -4.01 -8.63
C ALA A 252 11.31 -4.73 -7.87
N ALA A 253 11.02 -5.25 -6.67
CA ALA A 253 11.97 -6.04 -5.89
C ALA A 253 12.41 -7.33 -6.62
N ALA A 254 11.55 -7.89 -7.45
CA ALA A 254 11.85 -9.06 -8.30
C ALA A 254 12.51 -8.69 -9.64
N GLY A 255 12.70 -7.41 -9.94
CA GLY A 255 13.29 -6.94 -11.20
C GLY A 255 12.40 -7.16 -12.45
N LEU A 256 11.08 -7.33 -12.26
CA LEU A 256 10.16 -7.49 -13.38
C LEU A 256 9.95 -6.17 -14.13
N PRO A 257 9.89 -6.17 -15.47
CA PRO A 257 9.50 -5.01 -16.24
C PRO A 257 7.99 -4.75 -16.10
N PHE A 258 7.61 -3.48 -16.27
CA PHE A 258 6.21 -3.03 -16.23
C PHE A 258 5.76 -2.48 -17.57
N ALA A 259 4.59 -2.88 -18.03
CA ALA A 259 3.99 -2.27 -19.19
C ALA A 259 3.54 -0.84 -18.87
N GLN A 260 3.73 0.07 -19.82
CA GLN A 260 3.11 1.38 -19.79
C GLN A 260 1.62 1.24 -20.11
N ILE A 261 0.79 2.08 -19.51
CA ILE A 261 -0.65 2.10 -19.77
C ILE A 261 -1.01 3.31 -20.62
N ASP A 262 -1.54 3.08 -21.80
CA ASP A 262 -2.17 4.15 -22.58
C ASP A 262 -3.58 4.40 -22.00
N ASN A 263 -3.75 5.56 -21.39
CA ASN A 263 -5.04 6.01 -20.83
C ASN A 263 -5.91 6.77 -21.84
N GLY A 264 -5.53 6.75 -23.13
CA GLY A 264 -6.18 7.49 -24.21
C GLY A 264 -5.61 8.90 -24.44
N SER A 265 -4.56 9.28 -23.72
CA SER A 265 -3.78 10.50 -23.95
C SER A 265 -2.30 10.21 -24.21
N GLY A 266 -1.99 8.93 -24.50
CA GLY A 266 -0.67 8.38 -24.75
C GLY A 266 -0.21 7.42 -23.67
N ALA A 267 0.90 6.74 -23.93
CA ALA A 267 1.49 5.75 -23.04
C ALA A 267 2.06 6.41 -21.78
N VAL A 268 1.63 5.93 -20.61
CA VAL A 268 2.05 6.43 -19.30
C VAL A 268 2.86 5.39 -18.56
N GLU A 269 4.09 5.75 -18.20
CA GLU A 269 4.97 4.93 -17.39
C GLU A 269 4.53 4.94 -15.92
N LEU A 270 4.73 3.79 -15.24
CA LEU A 270 4.47 3.66 -13.81
C LEU A 270 5.60 4.33 -13.01
N THR A 271 5.49 5.63 -12.81
CA THR A 271 6.36 6.41 -11.91
C THR A 271 5.54 6.96 -10.75
N ASP A 272 6.22 7.36 -9.66
CA ASP A 272 5.54 7.95 -8.51
C ASP A 272 4.78 9.22 -8.90
N ASP A 273 5.37 10.08 -9.74
CA ASP A 273 4.76 11.34 -10.14
C ASP A 273 3.54 11.13 -11.05
N ASN A 274 3.60 10.15 -11.96
CA ASN A 274 2.45 9.80 -12.79
C ASN A 274 1.31 9.17 -11.98
N ALA A 275 1.62 8.38 -10.95
CA ALA A 275 0.62 7.85 -10.03
C ALA A 275 0.00 8.97 -9.17
N LYS A 276 0.79 9.92 -8.65
CA LYS A 276 0.29 11.08 -7.90
C LYS A 276 -0.70 11.92 -8.70
N LYS A 277 -0.45 12.13 -10.01
CA LYS A 277 -1.40 12.83 -10.89
C LYS A 277 -2.77 12.13 -10.92
N ALA A 278 -2.78 10.82 -11.03
CA ALA A 278 -4.04 10.06 -11.02
C ALA A 278 -4.73 10.14 -9.65
N ILE A 279 -3.97 10.02 -8.54
CA ILE A 279 -4.50 10.09 -7.17
C ILE A 279 -5.17 11.44 -6.90
N ALA A 280 -4.70 12.53 -7.52
CA ALA A 280 -5.32 13.84 -7.37
C ALA A 280 -6.79 13.88 -7.85
N ALA A 281 -7.20 12.95 -8.71
CA ALA A 281 -8.59 12.81 -9.16
C ALA A 281 -9.46 11.98 -8.19
N ALA A 282 -8.89 11.31 -7.20
CA ALA A 282 -9.62 10.48 -6.24
C ALA A 282 -10.46 11.36 -5.30
N LYS A 283 -11.67 10.89 -4.99
CA LYS A 283 -12.62 11.58 -4.11
C LYS A 283 -13.11 10.62 -3.03
N PHE A 284 -13.49 11.15 -1.88
CA PHE A 284 -14.24 10.37 -0.90
C PHE A 284 -15.64 10.03 -1.45
N ALA A 285 -16.06 8.78 -1.28
CA ALA A 285 -17.36 8.31 -1.77
C ALA A 285 -18.55 8.92 -1.01
N LYS A 286 -18.29 9.40 0.21
CA LYS A 286 -19.29 10.05 1.08
C LYS A 286 -18.64 10.98 2.10
N ASP A 287 -19.44 11.82 2.72
CA ASP A 287 -19.03 12.63 3.86
C ASP A 287 -18.90 11.81 5.15
N GLY A 288 -18.22 12.38 6.16
CA GLY A 288 -18.06 11.78 7.47
C GLY A 288 -16.69 11.13 7.67
N ASN A 289 -16.60 10.22 8.65
CA ASN A 289 -15.33 9.63 9.09
C ASN A 289 -15.02 8.27 8.43
N ASP A 290 -15.94 7.68 7.68
CA ASP A 290 -15.66 6.54 6.81
C ASP A 290 -15.13 7.05 5.48
N LEU A 291 -13.84 6.89 5.27
CA LEU A 291 -13.08 7.52 4.18
C LEU A 291 -12.92 6.62 2.94
N ALA A 292 -13.90 5.74 2.68
CA ALA A 292 -13.92 4.99 1.43
C ALA A 292 -13.89 5.94 0.22
N LEU A 293 -13.09 5.59 -0.80
CA LEU A 293 -12.89 6.42 -1.98
C LEU A 293 -13.77 6.00 -3.14
N ASP A 294 -14.24 6.98 -3.92
CA ASP A 294 -14.71 6.76 -5.28
C ASP A 294 -13.53 6.90 -6.24
N LEU A 295 -13.02 5.75 -6.69
CA LEU A 295 -11.88 5.66 -7.58
C LEU A 295 -12.27 5.64 -9.08
N LYS A 296 -13.56 5.74 -9.41
CA LYS A 296 -14.02 5.66 -10.81
C LYS A 296 -13.40 6.75 -11.68
N SER A 297 -13.34 7.98 -11.19
CA SER A 297 -12.73 9.11 -11.89
C SER A 297 -11.22 8.94 -12.08
N LEU A 298 -10.54 8.28 -11.12
CA LEU A 298 -9.13 7.94 -11.24
C LEU A 298 -8.92 6.89 -12.34
N TYR A 299 -9.70 5.80 -12.35
CA TYR A 299 -9.56 4.71 -13.31
C TYR A 299 -9.88 5.11 -14.75
N SER A 300 -10.80 6.05 -14.94
CA SER A 300 -11.20 6.54 -16.27
C SER A 300 -10.48 7.84 -16.70
N THR A 301 -9.44 8.25 -15.96
CA THR A 301 -8.71 9.50 -16.25
C THR A 301 -8.11 9.51 -17.65
N LYS A 302 -8.26 10.63 -18.34
CA LYS A 302 -7.61 10.95 -19.62
C LYS A 302 -6.52 12.01 -19.44
N GLU A 303 -6.18 12.35 -18.21
CA GLU A 303 -5.15 13.33 -17.92
C GLU A 303 -3.79 12.83 -18.44
N GLN A 304 -3.09 13.71 -19.16
CA GLN A 304 -1.80 13.39 -19.76
C GLN A 304 -0.76 13.08 -18.66
N GLY A 305 -0.14 11.92 -18.77
CA GLY A 305 0.86 11.44 -17.82
C GLY A 305 0.28 10.99 -16.47
N ALA A 306 -1.05 10.84 -16.33
CA ALA A 306 -1.64 10.22 -15.16
C ALA A 306 -1.71 8.69 -15.32
N TYR A 307 -1.03 7.95 -14.43
CA TYR A 307 -1.06 6.48 -14.43
C TYR A 307 -2.32 5.98 -13.72
N PRO A 308 -3.28 5.35 -14.43
CA PRO A 308 -4.63 5.18 -13.91
C PRO A 308 -4.79 4.00 -12.93
N LEU A 309 -3.92 3.00 -12.97
CA LEU A 309 -4.08 1.78 -12.17
C LEU A 309 -3.38 1.90 -10.82
N VAL A 310 -4.09 2.54 -9.88
CA VAL A 310 -3.63 2.75 -8.49
C VAL A 310 -4.73 2.25 -7.55
N LEU A 311 -4.33 1.58 -6.48
CA LEU A 311 -5.23 1.19 -5.39
C LEU A 311 -4.97 2.03 -4.13
N ALA A 312 -6.00 2.14 -3.30
CA ALA A 312 -5.86 2.61 -1.93
C ALA A 312 -6.05 1.42 -0.98
N THR A 313 -5.13 1.25 -0.03
CA THR A 313 -5.34 0.28 1.05
C THR A 313 -5.90 0.99 2.27
N TYR A 314 -6.99 0.45 2.76
CA TYR A 314 -7.71 0.90 3.95
C TYR A 314 -7.32 0.05 5.14
N GLU A 315 -7.15 0.71 6.29
CA GLU A 315 -7.26 0.04 7.58
C GLU A 315 -8.72 0.10 8.01
N ILE A 316 -9.34 -1.08 8.14
CA ILE A 316 -10.73 -1.22 8.55
C ILE A 316 -10.77 -1.35 10.07
N VAL A 317 -11.35 -0.34 10.71
CA VAL A 317 -11.37 -0.19 12.17
C VAL A 317 -12.80 0.01 12.69
N CYS A 318 -13.05 -0.29 13.94
CA CYS A 318 -14.28 0.16 14.58
C CYS A 318 -14.22 1.67 14.87
N SER A 319 -15.31 2.38 14.57
CA SER A 319 -15.46 3.77 15.00
C SER A 319 -15.58 3.89 16.52
N LYS A 320 -16.19 2.87 17.14
CA LYS A 320 -16.38 2.70 18.56
C LYS A 320 -16.61 1.21 18.85
N GLY A 321 -16.40 0.76 20.10
CA GLY A 321 -16.69 -0.61 20.52
C GLY A 321 -15.44 -1.47 20.71
N TYR A 322 -14.25 -0.89 20.62
CA TYR A 322 -13.03 -1.46 21.19
C TYR A 322 -13.05 -1.31 22.72
N ASP A 323 -12.29 -2.15 23.44
CA ASP A 323 -11.86 -1.80 24.79
C ASP A 323 -10.90 -0.59 24.74
N ALA A 324 -10.76 0.12 25.86
CA ALA A 324 -9.99 1.36 25.93
C ALA A 324 -8.50 1.19 25.50
N ASP A 325 -7.89 0.07 25.88
CA ASP A 325 -6.48 -0.20 25.55
C ASP A 325 -6.29 -0.50 24.06
N THR A 326 -7.21 -1.24 23.46
CA THR A 326 -7.19 -1.51 22.01
C THR A 326 -7.46 -0.23 21.22
N ALA A 327 -8.47 0.58 21.60
CA ALA A 327 -8.76 1.86 20.96
C ALA A 327 -7.55 2.80 20.96
N ALA A 328 -6.92 2.97 22.13
CA ALA A 328 -5.75 3.83 22.29
C ALA A 328 -4.56 3.32 21.45
N ALA A 329 -4.31 2.01 21.39
CA ALA A 329 -3.24 1.43 20.60
C ALA A 329 -3.49 1.58 19.08
N VAL A 330 -4.72 1.34 18.59
CA VAL A 330 -5.11 1.54 17.18
C VAL A 330 -4.93 3.00 16.79
N LYS A 331 -5.41 3.95 17.59
CA LYS A 331 -5.19 5.40 17.34
C LYS A 331 -3.71 5.74 17.28
N SER A 332 -2.92 5.26 18.25
CA SER A 332 -1.47 5.47 18.29
C SER A 332 -0.79 4.95 17.02
N PHE A 333 -1.06 3.71 16.62
CA PHE A 333 -0.50 3.12 15.42
C PHE A 333 -0.86 3.92 14.17
N LEU A 334 -2.15 4.24 13.95
CA LEU A 334 -2.60 4.96 12.77
C LEU A 334 -2.05 6.39 12.70
N LYS A 335 -1.94 7.11 13.83
CA LYS A 335 -1.31 8.43 13.89
C LYS A 335 0.17 8.38 13.49
N VAL A 336 0.93 7.42 14.02
CA VAL A 336 2.34 7.25 13.67
C VAL A 336 2.49 6.82 12.21
N ALA A 337 1.68 5.89 11.73
CA ALA A 337 1.69 5.43 10.35
C ALA A 337 1.39 6.57 9.36
N ALA A 338 0.39 7.43 9.66
CA ALA A 338 0.03 8.59 8.84
C ALA A 338 1.08 9.71 8.86
N ASN A 339 1.89 9.79 9.91
CA ASN A 339 2.93 10.81 10.06
C ASN A 339 4.33 10.26 9.73
N GLN A 340 5.01 9.69 10.71
CA GLN A 340 6.41 9.21 10.57
C GLN A 340 6.51 8.02 9.59
N GLY A 341 5.48 7.16 9.54
CA GLY A 341 5.45 5.98 8.68
C GLY A 341 5.47 6.30 7.19
N GLN A 342 5.07 7.50 6.78
CA GLN A 342 5.04 7.89 5.37
C GLN A 342 6.44 8.18 4.78
N ALA A 343 7.45 8.43 5.61
CA ALA A 343 8.75 8.96 5.18
C ALA A 343 9.51 8.05 4.20
N ASN A 344 9.36 6.72 4.31
CA ASN A 344 10.08 5.75 3.49
C ASN A 344 9.21 5.08 2.42
N LEU A 345 7.94 5.42 2.30
CA LEU A 345 7.00 4.72 1.43
C LEU A 345 7.39 4.78 -0.05
N SER A 346 7.86 5.92 -0.56
CA SER A 346 8.32 6.02 -1.95
C SER A 346 9.46 5.06 -2.26
N LYS A 347 10.41 4.90 -1.32
CA LYS A 347 11.51 3.92 -1.47
C LYS A 347 11.01 2.48 -1.46
N ALA A 348 9.93 2.23 -0.73
CA ALA A 348 9.27 0.93 -0.68
C ALA A 348 8.30 0.69 -1.86
N GLY A 349 8.19 1.61 -2.82
CA GLY A 349 7.38 1.48 -4.03
C GLY A 349 5.91 1.89 -3.89
N TYR A 350 5.59 2.68 -2.86
CA TYR A 350 4.25 3.22 -2.60
C TYR A 350 4.21 4.74 -2.77
N ILE A 351 3.02 5.28 -2.86
CA ILE A 351 2.80 6.71 -2.89
C ILE A 351 2.37 7.17 -1.48
N PRO A 352 3.14 8.07 -0.84
CA PRO A 352 2.74 8.66 0.43
C PRO A 352 1.40 9.37 0.33
N LEU A 353 0.66 9.42 1.45
CA LEU A 353 -0.62 10.11 1.52
C LEU A 353 -0.49 11.59 1.12
N PRO A 354 -1.28 12.08 0.17
CA PRO A 354 -1.41 13.52 -0.05
C PRO A 354 -1.93 14.24 1.20
N ASP A 355 -1.51 15.48 1.44
CA ASP A 355 -1.82 16.22 2.68
C ASP A 355 -3.32 16.31 2.96
N ALA A 356 -4.15 16.50 1.93
CA ALA A 356 -5.60 16.56 2.09
C ALA A 356 -6.20 15.23 2.62
N PHE A 357 -5.69 14.09 2.11
CA PHE A 357 -6.10 12.77 2.59
C PHE A 357 -5.59 12.52 4.01
N LYS A 358 -4.34 12.87 4.29
CA LYS A 358 -3.74 12.76 5.61
C LYS A 358 -4.50 13.56 6.67
N ALA A 359 -4.88 14.79 6.38
CA ALA A 359 -5.64 15.61 7.30
C ALA A 359 -7.01 14.98 7.65
N ARG A 360 -7.72 14.47 6.65
CA ARG A 360 -9.00 13.78 6.85
C ARG A 360 -8.83 12.47 7.61
N LEU A 361 -7.79 11.70 7.30
CA LEU A 361 -7.45 10.47 8.03
C LEU A 361 -7.22 10.74 9.50
N LEU A 362 -6.38 11.72 9.84
CA LEU A 362 -6.09 12.07 11.24
C LEU A 362 -7.34 12.52 11.99
N GLN A 363 -8.21 13.31 11.36
CA GLN A 363 -9.50 13.69 11.93
C GLN A 363 -10.38 12.47 12.25
N SER A 364 -10.44 11.49 11.33
CA SER A 364 -11.19 10.25 11.56
C SER A 364 -10.56 9.39 12.65
N VAL A 365 -9.24 9.30 12.68
CA VAL A 365 -8.50 8.56 13.75
C VAL A 365 -8.76 9.17 15.12
N ASP A 366 -8.78 10.50 15.25
CA ASP A 366 -9.09 11.19 16.50
C ASP A 366 -10.52 10.88 17.00
N ALA A 367 -11.45 10.65 16.09
CA ALA A 367 -12.84 10.36 16.40
C ALA A 367 -13.12 8.88 16.77
N ILE A 368 -12.14 7.98 16.70
CA ILE A 368 -12.26 6.60 17.22
C ILE A 368 -12.47 6.65 18.74
N ALA A 369 -13.49 5.95 19.31
CA ALA A 369 -13.85 6.00 20.72
C ALA A 369 -13.95 4.59 21.34
#